data_919b41cf4c27fac7093048ba3666a796
#
_entry.id   919b41cf4c27fac7093048ba3666a796
#
_cell.length_a   1.000
_cell.length_b   1.000
_cell.length_c   1.000
_cell.angle_alpha   90.00
_cell.angle_beta   90.00
_cell.angle_gamma   90.00
#
_symmetry.space_group_name_H-M   'P 1'
#
loop_
_entity.id
_entity.type
_entity.pdbx_description
1 polymer ?
#
loop_
_entity_poly.entity_id
_entity_poly.type
_entity_poly.pdbx_seq_one_letter_code
_entity_poly.pdbx_strand_id
1 'polypeptide(L)'
;MRFANLVRRQVYILLGLGLLSLTAMAVGALATWNVADPSFSHATDNPVTNALGYPGAVFSDLAMQFFGLASVPALLPLAVWSLLLMIRGYIGRIARRSLAWVGAALLFAAIASCFAVPQSWPMPIGLGGVFGDMLLRIPGFFLGGFPQGAIASAIALVLAFPALWFCFFASGIIGRGAEAVNPAMLSANRSADDEFADEDADNEAGGGFHFIGALTHLVLMTTATIRRMTGLGRRRSREDDFDDMRMVRRSAE
;
A
#
# COMPACT_ATOMS: atom_id res chain seq x y z
N MET A 1 23.92 0.51 30.51
CA MET A 1 23.46 0.31 29.11
C MET A 1 22.69 -0.99 28.89
N ARG A 2 23.10 -2.17 29.43
CA ARG A 2 22.39 -3.45 29.21
C ARG A 2 20.94 -3.46 29.72
N PHE A 3 20.66 -2.90 30.91
CA PHE A 3 19.32 -2.87 31.50
C PHE A 3 18.30 -2.07 30.67
N ALA A 4 18.66 -0.89 30.19
CA ALA A 4 17.80 -0.06 29.33
C ALA A 4 17.42 -0.77 28.01
N ASN A 5 18.36 -1.53 27.42
CA ASN A 5 18.09 -2.31 26.21
C ASN A 5 17.15 -3.49 26.48
N LEU A 6 17.24 -4.13 27.64
CA LEU A 6 16.33 -5.19 28.06
C LEU A 6 14.92 -4.64 28.26
N VAL A 7 14.77 -3.53 28.99
CA VAL A 7 13.47 -2.88 29.23
C VAL A 7 12.84 -2.47 27.90
N ARG A 8 13.60 -1.84 27.02
CA ARG A 8 13.11 -1.44 25.70
C ARG A 8 12.62 -2.63 24.88
N ARG A 9 13.35 -3.75 24.88
CA ARG A 9 12.95 -4.97 24.18
C ARG A 9 11.64 -5.53 24.73
N GLN A 10 11.46 -5.57 26.07
CA GLN A 10 10.23 -6.02 26.70
C GLN A 10 9.03 -5.14 26.31
N VAL A 11 9.21 -3.82 26.29
CA VAL A 11 8.16 -2.89 25.85
C VAL A 11 7.72 -3.18 24.41
N TYR A 12 8.64 -3.42 23.47
CA TYR A 12 8.27 -3.75 22.09
C TYR A 12 7.58 -5.11 21.97
N ILE A 13 7.98 -6.10 22.76
CA ILE A 13 7.28 -7.40 22.81
C ILE A 13 5.85 -7.22 23.32
N LEU A 14 5.65 -6.45 24.38
CA LEU A 14 4.31 -6.17 24.92
C LEU A 14 3.45 -5.37 23.92
N LEU A 15 4.01 -4.38 23.24
CA LEU A 15 3.32 -3.64 22.17
C LEU A 15 2.96 -4.57 21.02
N GLY A 16 3.87 -5.45 20.61
CA GLY A 16 3.60 -6.43 19.56
C GLY A 16 2.50 -7.42 19.95
N LEU A 17 2.52 -7.91 21.18
CA LEU A 17 1.49 -8.80 21.71
C LEU A 17 0.13 -8.10 21.79
N GLY A 18 0.11 -6.85 22.27
CA GLY A 18 -1.11 -6.04 22.32
C GLY A 18 -1.70 -5.80 20.90
N LEU A 19 -0.86 -5.47 19.93
CA LEU A 19 -1.29 -5.31 18.54
C LEU A 19 -1.79 -6.63 17.93
N LEU A 20 -1.13 -7.75 18.25
CA LEU A 20 -1.56 -9.09 17.81
C LEU A 20 -2.93 -9.44 18.38
N SER A 21 -3.13 -9.21 19.68
CA SER A 21 -4.42 -9.45 20.35
C SER A 21 -5.52 -8.58 19.75
N LEU A 22 -5.25 -7.29 19.51
CA LEU A 22 -6.20 -6.37 18.88
C LEU A 22 -6.55 -6.82 17.46
N THR A 23 -5.55 -7.27 16.69
CA THR A 23 -5.78 -7.79 15.33
C THR A 23 -6.60 -9.09 15.37
N ALA A 24 -6.33 -9.99 16.29
CA ALA A 24 -7.11 -11.21 16.47
C ALA A 24 -8.55 -10.91 16.88
N MET A 25 -8.77 -9.92 17.75
CA MET A 25 -10.11 -9.44 18.12
C MET A 25 -10.83 -8.86 16.89
N ALA A 26 -10.15 -8.05 16.08
CA ALA A 26 -10.72 -7.50 14.85
C ALA A 26 -11.12 -8.60 13.85
N VAL A 27 -10.28 -9.64 13.70
CA VAL A 27 -10.63 -10.84 12.90
C VAL A 27 -11.85 -11.54 13.47
N GLY A 28 -11.92 -11.75 14.78
CA GLY A 28 -13.06 -12.38 15.45
C GLY A 28 -14.35 -11.56 15.27
N ALA A 29 -14.27 -10.23 15.40
CA ALA A 29 -15.41 -9.34 15.16
C ALA A 29 -15.93 -9.44 13.74
N LEU A 30 -15.02 -9.41 12.73
CA LEU A 30 -15.39 -9.54 11.31
C LEU A 30 -15.93 -10.94 10.98
N ALA A 31 -15.35 -11.99 11.55
CA ALA A 31 -15.79 -13.37 11.33
C ALA A 31 -17.20 -13.66 11.89
N THR A 32 -17.60 -12.92 12.90
CA THR A 32 -18.93 -13.03 13.55
C THR A 32 -19.81 -11.81 13.27
N TRP A 33 -19.51 -11.07 12.20
CA TRP A 33 -20.32 -9.93 11.79
C TRP A 33 -21.73 -10.36 11.38
N ASN A 34 -22.72 -9.64 11.90
CA ASN A 34 -24.12 -9.82 11.58
C ASN A 34 -24.77 -8.43 11.42
N VAL A 35 -25.40 -8.19 10.28
CA VAL A 35 -26.06 -6.92 9.98
C VAL A 35 -27.25 -6.62 10.92
N ALA A 36 -27.81 -7.64 11.55
CA ALA A 36 -28.95 -7.51 12.48
C ALA A 36 -28.49 -7.11 13.90
N ASP A 37 -27.19 -7.11 14.20
CA ASP A 37 -26.66 -6.69 15.49
C ASP A 37 -26.84 -5.18 15.69
N PRO A 38 -27.09 -4.72 16.92
CA PRO A 38 -27.12 -3.30 17.23
C PRO A 38 -25.75 -2.66 16.99
N SER A 39 -25.75 -1.55 16.27
CA SER A 39 -24.56 -0.77 15.92
C SER A 39 -24.89 0.73 15.89
N PHE A 40 -23.91 1.57 15.53
CA PHE A 40 -24.17 3.01 15.35
C PHE A 40 -25.09 3.32 14.16
N SER A 41 -25.11 2.45 13.17
CA SER A 41 -25.94 2.60 11.97
C SER A 41 -27.27 1.87 12.07
N HIS A 42 -27.41 0.94 13.02
CA HIS A 42 -28.60 0.11 13.18
C HIS A 42 -29.04 0.03 14.64
N ALA A 43 -30.01 0.86 14.99
CA ALA A 43 -30.64 0.84 16.32
C ALA A 43 -31.72 -0.26 16.34
N THR A 44 -31.45 -1.33 17.09
CA THR A 44 -32.35 -2.47 17.26
C THR A 44 -32.28 -3.00 18.69
N ASP A 45 -33.34 -3.60 19.16
CA ASP A 45 -33.41 -4.29 20.46
C ASP A 45 -32.95 -5.77 20.37
N ASN A 46 -32.45 -6.19 19.24
CA ASN A 46 -31.93 -7.55 19.05
C ASN A 46 -30.78 -7.84 20.01
N PRO A 47 -30.63 -9.07 20.51
CA PRO A 47 -29.44 -9.46 21.24
C PRO A 47 -28.22 -9.45 20.33
N VAL A 48 -27.07 -8.96 20.84
CA VAL A 48 -25.81 -8.95 20.11
C VAL A 48 -25.33 -10.38 19.88
N THR A 49 -25.06 -10.74 18.62
CA THR A 49 -24.56 -12.06 18.24
C THR A 49 -23.04 -12.08 17.99
N ASN A 50 -22.43 -10.90 17.86
CA ASN A 50 -20.98 -10.79 17.65
C ASN A 50 -20.19 -11.37 18.83
N ALA A 51 -19.15 -12.17 18.55
CA ALA A 51 -18.33 -12.85 19.57
C ALA A 51 -17.64 -11.87 20.55
N LEU A 52 -17.42 -10.62 20.14
CA LEU A 52 -16.83 -9.57 20.98
C LEU A 52 -17.90 -8.64 21.61
N GLY A 53 -19.16 -9.04 21.56
CA GLY A 53 -20.27 -8.25 22.07
C GLY A 53 -20.48 -6.96 21.25
N TYR A 54 -21.09 -5.96 21.89
CA TYR A 54 -21.43 -4.69 21.26
C TYR A 54 -20.24 -3.95 20.61
N PRO A 55 -19.05 -3.84 21.24
CA PRO A 55 -17.89 -3.22 20.58
C PRO A 55 -17.47 -3.94 19.30
N GLY A 56 -17.56 -5.28 19.28
CA GLY A 56 -17.26 -6.07 18.09
C GLY A 56 -18.28 -5.86 16.98
N ALA A 57 -19.57 -5.81 17.32
CA ALA A 57 -20.66 -5.52 16.39
C ALA A 57 -20.48 -4.13 15.73
N VAL A 58 -20.20 -3.09 16.53
CA VAL A 58 -19.96 -1.72 16.03
C VAL A 58 -18.74 -1.69 15.12
N PHE A 59 -17.61 -2.28 15.54
CA PHE A 59 -16.40 -2.30 14.74
C PHE A 59 -16.61 -3.01 13.40
N SER A 60 -17.17 -4.22 13.42
CA SER A 60 -17.38 -5.01 12.22
C SER A 60 -18.39 -4.36 11.26
N ASP A 61 -19.45 -3.76 11.79
CA ASP A 61 -20.45 -3.04 11.01
C ASP A 61 -19.81 -1.84 10.27
N LEU A 62 -19.06 -0.98 10.99
CA LEU A 62 -18.37 0.15 10.37
C LEU A 62 -17.32 -0.33 9.33
N ALA A 63 -16.54 -1.35 9.66
CA ALA A 63 -15.54 -1.89 8.74
C ALA A 63 -16.19 -2.43 7.45
N MET A 64 -17.31 -3.15 7.57
CA MET A 64 -18.05 -3.68 6.43
C MET A 64 -18.77 -2.58 5.63
N GLN A 65 -19.26 -1.54 6.26
CA GLN A 65 -19.87 -0.40 5.57
C GLN A 65 -18.83 0.39 4.76
N PHE A 66 -17.68 0.70 5.35
CA PHE A 66 -16.69 1.54 4.68
C PHE A 66 -15.83 0.78 3.68
N PHE A 67 -15.34 -0.41 4.04
CA PHE A 67 -14.39 -1.19 3.25
C PHE A 67 -14.97 -2.49 2.70
N GLY A 68 -16.13 -2.93 3.20
CA GLY A 68 -16.70 -4.21 2.81
C GLY A 68 -15.76 -5.38 3.09
N LEU A 69 -15.68 -6.33 2.16
CA LEU A 69 -14.80 -7.49 2.26
C LEU A 69 -13.31 -7.13 2.30
N ALA A 70 -12.93 -5.93 1.86
CA ALA A 70 -11.55 -5.46 1.92
C ALA A 70 -11.05 -5.21 3.35
N SER A 71 -11.95 -5.10 4.33
CA SER A 71 -11.57 -5.02 5.76
C SER A 71 -10.77 -6.23 6.22
N VAL A 72 -10.98 -7.42 5.63
CA VAL A 72 -10.25 -8.64 5.97
C VAL A 72 -8.77 -8.57 5.56
N PRO A 73 -8.41 -8.39 4.26
CA PRO A 73 -7.00 -8.25 3.87
C PRO A 73 -6.33 -7.00 4.45
N ALA A 74 -7.08 -5.96 4.84
CA ALA A 74 -6.54 -4.79 5.52
C ALA A 74 -5.94 -5.11 6.91
N LEU A 75 -6.32 -6.21 7.56
CA LEU A 75 -5.74 -6.65 8.82
C LEU A 75 -4.38 -7.34 8.67
N LEU A 76 -4.02 -7.80 7.47
CA LEU A 76 -2.78 -8.54 7.24
C LEU A 76 -1.51 -7.74 7.58
N PRO A 77 -1.34 -6.47 7.18
CA PRO A 77 -0.19 -5.67 7.60
C PRO A 77 -0.10 -5.49 9.11
N LEU A 78 -1.23 -5.34 9.82
CA LEU A 78 -1.25 -5.21 11.28
C LEU A 78 -0.75 -6.49 11.96
N ALA A 79 -1.17 -7.67 11.48
CA ALA A 79 -0.66 -8.95 11.95
C ALA A 79 0.85 -9.08 11.72
N VAL A 80 1.35 -8.66 10.58
CA VAL A 80 2.80 -8.70 10.30
C VAL A 80 3.55 -7.69 11.17
N TRP A 81 3.02 -6.48 11.40
CA TRP A 81 3.64 -5.49 12.27
C TRP A 81 3.74 -5.97 13.72
N SER A 82 2.71 -6.67 14.21
CA SER A 82 2.76 -7.26 15.56
C SER A 82 3.92 -8.24 15.70
N LEU A 83 4.12 -9.11 14.71
CA LEU A 83 5.25 -10.05 14.69
C LEU A 83 6.60 -9.33 14.54
N LEU A 84 6.69 -8.28 13.69
CA LEU A 84 7.90 -7.49 13.55
C LEU A 84 8.30 -6.78 14.84
N LEU A 85 7.33 -6.24 15.60
CA LEU A 85 7.58 -5.65 16.90
C LEU A 85 8.11 -6.69 17.90
N MET A 86 7.52 -7.88 17.94
CA MET A 86 7.96 -8.95 18.84
C MET A 86 9.36 -9.47 18.49
N ILE A 87 9.66 -9.65 17.19
CA ILE A 87 10.91 -10.27 16.74
C ILE A 87 12.05 -9.25 16.67
N ARG A 88 11.80 -8.06 16.08
CA ARG A 88 12.82 -7.05 15.76
C ARG A 88 12.85 -5.87 16.72
N GLY A 89 11.76 -5.62 17.46
CA GLY A 89 11.62 -4.48 18.35
C GLY A 89 11.45 -3.13 17.64
N TYR A 90 11.14 -3.11 16.34
CA TYR A 90 10.83 -1.88 15.60
C TYR A 90 10.10 -2.17 14.29
N ILE A 91 9.39 -1.15 13.79
CA ILE A 91 8.81 -1.12 12.45
C ILE A 91 9.49 0.01 11.69
N GLY A 92 10.36 -0.33 10.73
CA GLY A 92 11.03 0.68 9.91
C GLY A 92 10.03 1.43 9.02
N ARG A 93 10.26 2.75 8.82
CA ARG A 93 9.47 3.60 7.91
C ARG A 93 7.96 3.55 8.16
N ILE A 94 7.55 3.57 9.44
CA ILE A 94 6.14 3.38 9.84
C ILE A 94 5.17 4.32 9.08
N ALA A 95 5.50 5.59 8.91
CA ALA A 95 4.65 6.55 8.20
C ALA A 95 4.38 6.14 6.74
N ARG A 96 5.43 5.72 6.01
CA ARG A 96 5.27 5.25 4.62
C ARG A 96 4.50 3.95 4.53
N ARG A 97 4.72 3.03 5.48
CA ARG A 97 3.98 1.77 5.56
C ARG A 97 2.53 1.96 5.93
N SER A 98 2.22 2.89 6.85
CA SER A 98 0.83 3.23 7.19
C SER A 98 0.11 3.86 6.00
N LEU A 99 0.76 4.74 5.24
CA LEU A 99 0.18 5.31 4.02
C LEU A 99 -0.08 4.23 2.96
N ALA A 100 0.88 3.32 2.75
CA ALA A 100 0.71 2.20 1.84
C ALA A 100 -0.39 1.22 2.32
N TRP A 101 -0.53 1.02 3.63
CA TRP A 101 -1.62 0.23 4.20
C TRP A 101 -2.99 0.80 3.87
N VAL A 102 -3.18 2.11 4.08
CA VAL A 102 -4.43 2.80 3.70
C VAL A 102 -4.67 2.69 2.20
N GLY A 103 -3.65 2.93 1.36
CA GLY A 103 -3.74 2.77 -0.08
C GLY A 103 -4.12 1.35 -0.51
N ALA A 104 -3.54 0.32 0.12
CA ALA A 104 -3.90 -1.08 -0.12
C ALA A 104 -5.36 -1.37 0.25
N ALA A 105 -5.81 -0.91 1.42
CA ALA A 105 -7.20 -1.10 1.86
C ALA A 105 -8.20 -0.48 0.88
N LEU A 106 -7.94 0.74 0.42
CA LEU A 106 -8.77 1.43 -0.57
C LEU A 106 -8.79 0.71 -1.94
N LEU A 107 -7.64 0.24 -2.39
CA LEU A 107 -7.55 -0.51 -3.66
C LEU A 107 -8.24 -1.87 -3.56
N PHE A 108 -8.10 -2.60 -2.45
CA PHE A 108 -8.86 -3.84 -2.22
C PHE A 108 -10.36 -3.58 -2.15
N ALA A 109 -10.80 -2.46 -1.57
CA ALA A 109 -12.21 -2.06 -1.57
C ALA A 109 -12.70 -1.81 -3.00
N ALA A 110 -11.96 -1.08 -3.83
CA ALA A 110 -12.29 -0.88 -5.24
C ALA A 110 -12.35 -2.21 -6.01
N ILE A 111 -11.40 -3.12 -5.78
CA ILE A 111 -11.42 -4.46 -6.38
C ILE A 111 -12.67 -5.23 -5.96
N ALA A 112 -13.01 -5.24 -4.68
CA ALA A 112 -14.20 -5.93 -4.18
C ALA A 112 -15.49 -5.38 -4.81
N SER A 113 -15.60 -4.07 -5.02
CA SER A 113 -16.74 -3.44 -5.71
C SER A 113 -16.85 -3.77 -7.20
N CYS A 114 -15.78 -4.31 -7.82
CA CYS A 114 -15.85 -4.79 -9.22
C CYS A 114 -16.65 -6.08 -9.37
N PHE A 115 -16.89 -6.81 -8.28
CA PHE A 115 -17.63 -8.07 -8.32
C PHE A 115 -19.13 -7.84 -8.17
N ALA A 116 -19.92 -8.67 -8.85
CA ALA A 116 -21.37 -8.61 -8.73
C ALA A 116 -21.80 -8.95 -7.29
N VAL A 117 -22.73 -8.15 -6.78
CA VAL A 117 -23.28 -8.35 -5.44
C VAL A 117 -24.18 -9.57 -5.42
N PRO A 118 -23.91 -10.59 -4.60
CA PRO A 118 -24.80 -11.75 -4.46
C PRO A 118 -26.18 -11.33 -3.90
N GLN A 119 -27.23 -12.04 -4.24
CA GLN A 119 -28.59 -11.80 -3.71
C GLN A 119 -28.68 -11.97 -2.18
N SER A 120 -27.78 -12.78 -1.61
CA SER A 120 -27.67 -12.98 -0.15
C SER A 120 -26.93 -11.86 0.57
N TRP A 121 -26.38 -10.86 -0.15
CA TRP A 121 -25.65 -9.76 0.47
C TRP A 121 -26.60 -8.83 1.20
N PRO A 122 -26.40 -8.61 2.52
CA PRO A 122 -27.43 -7.95 3.35
C PRO A 122 -27.38 -6.43 3.29
N MET A 123 -26.38 -5.83 2.65
CA MET A 123 -26.19 -4.37 2.62
C MET A 123 -26.59 -3.77 1.27
N PRO A 124 -27.08 -2.50 1.26
CA PRO A 124 -27.44 -1.80 0.02
C PRO A 124 -26.25 -1.29 -0.79
N ILE A 125 -25.02 -1.47 -0.29
CA ILE A 125 -23.77 -1.07 -0.92
C ILE A 125 -23.04 -2.29 -1.47
N GLY A 126 -22.11 -2.06 -2.42
CA GLY A 126 -21.28 -3.10 -3.03
C GLY A 126 -20.37 -3.85 -2.06
N LEU A 127 -19.75 -4.93 -2.51
CA LEU A 127 -18.86 -5.77 -1.71
C LEU A 127 -17.63 -5.03 -1.17
N GLY A 128 -17.24 -3.93 -1.79
CA GLY A 128 -16.13 -3.06 -1.35
C GLY A 128 -16.53 -1.93 -0.41
N GLY A 129 -17.79 -1.89 -0.01
CA GLY A 129 -18.31 -0.83 0.85
C GLY A 129 -18.33 0.54 0.18
N VAL A 130 -18.56 1.58 0.98
CA VAL A 130 -18.66 2.96 0.50
C VAL A 130 -17.40 3.42 -0.23
N PHE A 131 -16.21 3.10 0.30
CA PHE A 131 -14.96 3.52 -0.34
C PHE A 131 -14.71 2.81 -1.67
N GLY A 132 -15.03 1.54 -1.78
CA GLY A 132 -14.91 0.80 -3.03
C GLY A 132 -15.83 1.35 -4.12
N ASP A 133 -17.10 1.56 -3.79
CA ASP A 133 -18.08 2.12 -4.71
C ASP A 133 -17.74 3.55 -5.12
N MET A 134 -17.22 4.37 -4.17
CA MET A 134 -16.78 5.73 -4.46
C MET A 134 -15.59 5.76 -5.42
N LEU A 135 -14.62 4.87 -5.24
CA LEU A 135 -13.46 4.77 -6.13
C LEU A 135 -13.84 4.31 -7.53
N LEU A 136 -14.78 3.37 -7.67
CA LEU A 136 -15.26 2.92 -8.98
C LEU A 136 -16.12 3.94 -9.72
N ARG A 137 -16.65 4.95 -9.06
CA ARG A 137 -17.31 6.09 -9.73
C ARG A 137 -16.35 6.87 -10.62
N ILE A 138 -15.04 6.89 -10.29
CA ILE A 138 -14.03 7.59 -11.08
C ILE A 138 -13.93 6.99 -12.50
N PRO A 139 -13.60 5.70 -12.69
CA PRO A 139 -13.66 5.11 -14.03
C PRO A 139 -15.08 5.09 -14.60
N GLY A 140 -16.11 4.94 -13.78
CA GLY A 140 -17.51 4.99 -14.20
C GLY A 140 -17.90 6.29 -14.88
N PHE A 141 -17.34 7.41 -14.44
CA PHE A 141 -17.57 8.72 -15.08
C PHE A 141 -17.09 8.72 -16.54
N PHE A 142 -15.95 8.10 -16.85
CA PHE A 142 -15.42 8.01 -18.21
C PHE A 142 -16.12 6.95 -19.06
N LEU A 143 -16.68 5.92 -18.43
CA LEU A 143 -17.37 4.81 -19.10
C LEU A 143 -18.87 5.08 -19.33
N GLY A 144 -19.40 6.19 -18.82
CA GLY A 144 -20.82 6.54 -18.90
C GLY A 144 -21.73 5.75 -17.96
N GLY A 145 -21.18 5.03 -16.98
CA GLY A 145 -21.93 4.28 -15.98
C GLY A 145 -21.04 3.44 -15.07
N PHE A 146 -21.63 2.84 -14.04
CA PHE A 146 -20.88 2.00 -13.10
C PHE A 146 -20.31 0.77 -13.82
N PRO A 147 -19.00 0.46 -13.69
CA PRO A 147 -18.37 -0.64 -14.39
C PRO A 147 -19.02 -1.99 -14.04
N GLN A 148 -19.34 -2.80 -15.03
CA GLN A 148 -19.96 -4.11 -14.85
C GLN A 148 -19.34 -5.17 -15.79
N GLY A 149 -19.50 -6.45 -15.45
CA GLY A 149 -19.09 -7.57 -16.27
C GLY A 149 -17.58 -7.56 -16.61
N ALA A 150 -17.25 -7.76 -17.87
CA ALA A 150 -15.84 -7.85 -18.31
C ALA A 150 -15.02 -6.57 -18.05
N ILE A 151 -15.64 -5.39 -18.13
CA ILE A 151 -14.96 -4.11 -17.84
C ILE A 151 -14.59 -4.02 -16.37
N ALA A 152 -15.50 -4.38 -15.46
CA ALA A 152 -15.22 -4.43 -14.04
C ALA A 152 -14.11 -5.43 -13.71
N SER A 153 -14.13 -6.62 -14.33
CA SER A 153 -13.07 -7.62 -14.16
C SER A 153 -11.71 -7.13 -14.66
N ALA A 154 -11.67 -6.41 -15.78
CA ALA A 154 -10.43 -5.82 -16.29
C ALA A 154 -9.89 -4.75 -15.33
N ILE A 155 -10.75 -3.88 -14.79
CA ILE A 155 -10.38 -2.89 -13.78
C ILE A 155 -9.84 -3.57 -12.52
N ALA A 156 -10.52 -4.62 -12.02
CA ALA A 156 -10.06 -5.38 -10.86
C ALA A 156 -8.67 -5.98 -11.08
N LEU A 157 -8.40 -6.53 -12.26
CA LEU A 157 -7.10 -7.10 -12.62
C LEU A 157 -5.99 -6.04 -12.63
N VAL A 158 -6.26 -4.87 -13.21
CA VAL A 158 -5.32 -3.73 -13.25
C VAL A 158 -5.03 -3.21 -11.82
N LEU A 159 -6.06 -3.12 -10.97
CA LEU A 159 -5.91 -2.65 -9.59
C LEU A 159 -5.26 -3.70 -8.68
N ALA A 160 -5.32 -4.99 -9.02
CA ALA A 160 -4.75 -6.05 -8.20
C ALA A 160 -3.23 -5.90 -8.01
N PHE A 161 -2.50 -5.50 -9.07
CA PHE A 161 -1.06 -5.32 -8.97
C PHE A 161 -0.65 -4.24 -7.96
N PRO A 162 -1.12 -2.98 -8.06
CA PRO A 162 -0.78 -1.96 -7.07
C PRO A 162 -1.35 -2.28 -5.68
N ALA A 163 -2.51 -2.92 -5.56
CA ALA A 163 -3.07 -3.34 -4.27
C ALA A 163 -2.15 -4.32 -3.54
N LEU A 164 -1.69 -5.36 -4.23
CA LEU A 164 -0.75 -6.34 -3.68
C LEU A 164 0.60 -5.69 -3.38
N TRP A 165 1.11 -4.84 -4.27
CA TRP A 165 2.35 -4.12 -4.05
C TRP A 165 2.31 -3.29 -2.77
N PHE A 166 1.26 -2.47 -2.59
CA PHE A 166 1.08 -1.67 -1.39
C PHE A 166 0.89 -2.52 -0.14
N CYS A 167 0.15 -3.63 -0.23
CA CYS A 167 -0.04 -4.56 0.87
C CYS A 167 1.29 -5.20 1.31
N PHE A 168 2.11 -5.69 0.38
CA PHE A 168 3.42 -6.29 0.68
C PHE A 168 4.43 -5.25 1.17
N PHE A 169 4.40 -4.04 0.62
CA PHE A 169 5.22 -2.94 1.11
C PHE A 169 4.80 -2.51 2.53
N ALA A 170 3.50 -2.35 2.78
CA ALA A 170 2.96 -2.05 4.10
C ALA A 170 3.35 -3.14 5.11
N SER A 171 3.20 -4.41 4.76
CA SER A 171 3.60 -5.55 5.60
C SER A 171 5.12 -5.62 5.84
N GLY A 172 5.95 -4.88 5.09
CA GLY A 172 7.40 -4.93 5.21
C GLY A 172 8.03 -6.20 4.63
N ILE A 173 7.31 -6.92 3.76
CA ILE A 173 7.83 -8.06 3.00
C ILE A 173 8.76 -7.55 1.89
N ILE A 174 8.36 -6.46 1.23
CA ILE A 174 9.14 -5.75 0.22
C ILE A 174 9.81 -4.51 0.86
N GLY A 175 10.98 -4.12 0.40
CA GLY A 175 11.72 -2.96 0.89
C GLY A 175 12.71 -3.24 2.02
N ARG A 176 13.00 -4.51 2.31
CA ARG A 176 13.96 -4.92 3.35
C ARG A 176 15.41 -4.50 3.07
N GLY A 177 15.78 -4.31 1.81
CA GLY A 177 17.17 -4.02 1.42
C GLY A 177 17.71 -2.68 1.91
N ALA A 178 16.85 -1.71 2.22
CA ALA A 178 17.27 -0.41 2.74
C ALA A 178 17.29 -0.34 4.28
N GLU A 179 16.84 -1.39 4.99
CA GLU A 179 16.80 -1.46 6.45
C GLU A 179 17.97 -2.26 7.06
N ALA A 180 18.73 -2.95 6.22
CA ALA A 180 19.86 -3.77 6.64
C ALA A 180 21.14 -2.97 6.97
N VAL A 181 21.12 -1.64 6.85
CA VAL A 181 22.24 -0.81 7.29
C VAL A 181 22.20 -0.76 8.82
N ASN A 182 23.12 -1.51 9.42
CA ASN A 182 23.27 -1.61 10.87
C ASN A 182 23.49 -0.20 11.45
N PRO A 183 22.61 0.31 12.36
CA PRO A 183 22.77 1.63 12.95
C PRO A 183 24.10 1.81 13.69
N ALA A 184 24.75 0.72 14.11
CA ALA A 184 26.10 0.74 14.67
C ALA A 184 27.20 1.05 13.63
N MET A 185 27.00 0.72 12.34
CA MET A 185 27.91 1.14 11.27
C MET A 185 27.70 2.60 10.84
N LEU A 186 26.46 3.12 10.93
CA LEU A 186 26.19 4.53 10.68
C LEU A 186 26.78 5.42 11.75
N SER A 187 26.79 5.01 13.01
CA SER A 187 27.43 5.77 14.09
C SER A 187 28.95 5.73 14.00
N ALA A 188 29.56 4.61 13.57
CA ALA A 188 30.99 4.51 13.37
C ALA A 188 31.47 5.33 12.16
N ASN A 189 30.69 5.39 11.08
CA ASN A 189 31.03 6.19 9.90
C ASN A 189 30.78 7.69 10.14
N ARG A 190 29.77 8.07 10.94
CA ARG A 190 29.47 9.46 11.30
C ARG A 190 30.59 10.10 12.12
N SER A 191 31.26 9.32 12.97
CA SER A 191 32.42 9.79 13.74
C SER A 191 33.67 10.02 12.90
N ALA A 192 33.74 9.47 11.69
CA ALA A 192 34.83 9.67 10.76
C ALA A 192 34.55 10.84 9.76
N ASP A 193 33.26 11.14 9.52
CA ASP A 193 32.86 12.18 8.55
C ASP A 193 32.61 13.55 9.20
N ASP A 194 32.44 13.61 10.55
CA ASP A 194 32.23 14.88 11.30
C ASP A 194 33.48 15.77 11.36
N GLU A 195 34.62 15.32 10.83
CA GLU A 195 35.87 16.15 10.77
C GLU A 195 35.98 16.95 9.45
N PHE A 196 35.03 16.80 8.49
CA PHE A 196 35.11 17.42 7.14
C PHE A 196 33.81 18.00 6.58
N ALA A 197 32.76 18.26 7.38
CA ALA A 197 31.51 18.76 6.84
C ALA A 197 30.82 19.82 7.74
N ASP A 198 31.45 21.00 7.83
CA ASP A 198 30.71 22.25 7.93
C ASP A 198 30.49 22.74 6.49
N GLU A 199 29.29 22.64 6.00
CA GLU A 199 28.61 23.21 4.81
C GLU A 199 27.88 22.12 4.03
N ASP A 200 26.59 21.95 4.30
CA ASP A 200 25.48 21.50 3.43
C ASP A 200 24.36 20.78 4.20
N ALA A 201 23.89 21.37 5.33
CA ALA A 201 22.84 20.78 6.16
C ALA A 201 21.43 21.32 5.87
N ASP A 202 21.11 21.72 4.64
CA ASP A 202 19.79 22.30 4.32
C ASP A 202 19.06 21.70 3.11
N ASN A 203 19.08 20.39 2.89
CA ASN A 203 18.23 19.82 1.82
C ASN A 203 17.78 18.37 2.02
N GLU A 204 17.26 17.97 3.18
CA GLU A 204 16.60 16.65 3.33
C GLU A 204 15.17 16.72 3.89
N ALA A 205 14.34 17.65 3.39
CA ALA A 205 12.90 17.68 3.63
C ALA A 205 12.07 17.34 2.38
N GLY A 206 12.54 16.42 1.52
CA GLY A 206 11.94 16.12 0.21
C GLY A 206 11.49 14.67 -0.02
N GLY A 207 11.03 13.93 1.02
CA GLY A 207 10.61 12.52 0.89
C GLY A 207 9.41 12.22 -0.02
N GLY A 208 8.74 13.22 -0.59
CA GLY A 208 7.60 13.05 -1.51
C GLY A 208 7.99 12.92 -2.99
N PHE A 209 9.14 13.43 -3.40
CA PHE A 209 9.53 13.48 -4.81
C PHE A 209 10.07 12.15 -5.38
N HIS A 210 10.56 11.24 -4.54
CA HIS A 210 11.08 9.95 -5.02
C HIS A 210 10.01 9.01 -5.57
N PHE A 211 8.76 9.12 -5.12
CA PHE A 211 7.66 8.31 -5.67
C PHE A 211 7.26 8.78 -7.08
N ILE A 212 7.22 10.10 -7.28
CA ILE A 212 6.95 10.69 -8.61
C ILE A 212 8.09 10.36 -9.56
N GLY A 213 9.34 10.40 -9.10
CA GLY A 213 10.52 9.98 -9.87
C GLY A 213 10.50 8.50 -10.25
N ALA A 214 10.11 7.62 -9.33
CA ALA A 214 9.97 6.19 -9.61
C ALA A 214 8.82 5.90 -10.59
N LEU A 215 7.71 6.62 -10.48
CA LEU A 215 6.57 6.49 -11.39
C LEU A 215 6.93 6.99 -12.79
N THR A 216 7.59 8.15 -12.91
CA THR A 216 8.09 8.66 -14.19
C THR A 216 9.14 7.73 -14.80
N HIS A 217 10.02 7.15 -14.01
CA HIS A 217 11.00 6.17 -14.51
C HIS A 217 10.32 4.88 -15.01
N LEU A 218 9.28 4.41 -14.32
CA LEU A 218 8.48 3.26 -14.76
C LEU A 218 7.75 3.55 -16.08
N VAL A 219 7.13 4.73 -16.20
CA VAL A 219 6.44 5.17 -17.42
C VAL A 219 7.44 5.34 -18.58
N LEU A 220 8.63 5.88 -18.33
CA LEU A 220 9.68 6.01 -19.34
C LEU A 220 10.25 4.65 -19.76
N MET A 221 10.44 3.71 -18.82
CA MET A 221 10.86 2.35 -19.15
C MET A 221 9.82 1.59 -19.96
N THR A 222 8.55 1.68 -19.60
CA THR A 222 7.47 1.02 -20.35
C THR A 222 7.31 1.61 -21.74
N THR A 223 7.39 2.93 -21.90
CA THR A 223 7.34 3.60 -23.20
C THR A 223 8.57 3.27 -24.06
N ALA A 224 9.76 3.17 -23.45
CA ALA A 224 10.98 2.74 -24.16
C ALA A 224 10.90 1.28 -24.63
N THR A 225 10.31 0.41 -23.79
CA THR A 225 10.11 -1.01 -24.14
C THR A 225 9.09 -1.17 -25.26
N ILE A 226 7.97 -0.42 -25.20
CA ILE A 226 6.95 -0.39 -26.25
C ILE A 226 7.53 0.15 -27.57
N ARG A 227 8.34 1.22 -27.52
CA ARG A 227 9.04 1.74 -28.72
C ARG A 227 10.00 0.72 -29.31
N ARG A 228 10.70 -0.05 -28.48
CA ARG A 228 11.58 -1.14 -28.95
C ARG A 228 10.79 -2.28 -29.60
N MET A 229 9.64 -2.64 -29.03
CA MET A 229 8.77 -3.70 -29.56
C MET A 229 8.03 -3.29 -30.84
N THR A 230 7.65 -2.02 -30.98
CA THR A 230 6.91 -1.50 -32.15
C THR A 230 7.82 -1.03 -33.30
N GLY A 231 9.14 -1.07 -33.14
CA GLY A 231 10.11 -0.76 -34.21
C GLY A 231 10.12 0.70 -34.69
N LEU A 232 9.36 1.58 -34.05
CA LEU A 232 9.18 3.00 -34.45
C LEU A 232 10.42 3.89 -34.19
N GLY A 233 11.50 3.36 -33.60
CA GLY A 233 12.71 4.10 -33.28
C GLY A 233 13.92 3.85 -34.22
N ARG A 234 13.79 2.96 -35.20
CA ARG A 234 14.98 2.46 -35.93
C ARG A 234 15.35 3.24 -37.20
N ARG A 235 14.52 4.18 -37.66
CA ARG A 235 14.78 4.88 -38.93
C ARG A 235 15.51 6.22 -38.83
N ARG A 236 15.53 6.88 -37.68
CA ARG A 236 16.09 8.25 -37.56
C ARG A 236 17.57 8.29 -37.14
N SER A 237 18.09 7.24 -36.53
CA SER A 237 19.48 7.22 -36.02
C SER A 237 20.53 6.83 -37.06
N ARG A 238 20.13 6.46 -38.26
CA ARG A 238 21.09 5.99 -39.29
C ARG A 238 21.41 7.03 -40.37
N GLU A 239 20.55 8.03 -40.51
CA GLU A 239 20.79 9.14 -41.46
C GLU A 239 21.64 10.25 -40.83
N ASP A 240 21.43 10.55 -39.54
CA ASP A 240 22.21 11.58 -38.83
C ASP A 240 23.70 11.19 -38.66
N ASP A 241 24.02 9.91 -38.50
CA ASP A 241 25.40 9.39 -38.35
C ASP A 241 26.21 9.45 -39.68
N PHE A 242 25.53 9.41 -40.83
CA PHE A 242 26.15 9.53 -42.13
C PHE A 242 26.43 10.98 -42.55
N ASP A 243 25.64 11.92 -42.09
CA ASP A 243 25.82 13.34 -42.40
C ASP A 243 26.94 13.96 -41.54
N ASP A 244 27.06 13.56 -40.27
CA ASP A 244 28.16 13.99 -39.41
C ASP A 244 29.54 13.48 -39.91
N MET A 245 29.61 12.24 -40.41
CA MET A 245 30.87 11.74 -41.02
C MET A 245 31.25 12.43 -42.31
N ARG A 246 30.29 12.96 -43.08
CA ARG A 246 30.58 13.74 -44.31
C ARG A 246 31.06 15.15 -44.01
N MET A 247 30.53 15.76 -42.92
CA MET A 247 30.96 17.10 -42.50
C MET A 247 32.42 17.11 -41.99
N VAL A 248 32.79 16.08 -41.19
CA VAL A 248 34.17 15.95 -40.66
C VAL A 248 35.18 15.73 -41.78
N ARG A 249 34.80 15.04 -42.88
CA ARG A 249 35.69 14.79 -44.01
C ARG A 249 35.92 16.02 -44.88
N ARG A 250 34.92 16.94 -44.98
CA ARG A 250 35.05 18.20 -45.72
C ARG A 250 35.83 19.29 -45.00
N SER A 251 36.02 19.18 -43.70
CA SER A 251 36.83 20.14 -42.92
C SER A 251 38.32 19.73 -42.83
N ALA A 252 38.68 18.57 -43.37
CA ALA A 252 40.08 18.03 -43.38
C ALA A 252 40.77 18.12 -44.75
N GLU A 253 40.09 18.62 -45.80
CA GLU A 253 40.62 18.98 -47.11
C GLU A 253 40.68 20.53 -47.25
#